data_750e43b46f09b913cf7f499af1c71264
#
_entry.id   750e43b46f09b913cf7f499af1c71264
#
_cell.length_a   1.000
_cell.length_b   1.000
_cell.length_c   1.000
_cell.angle_alpha   90.00
_cell.angle_beta   90.00
_cell.angle_gamma   90.00
#
_symmetry.space_group_name_H-M   'P 1'
#
loop_
_entity.id
_entity.type
_entity.pdbx_description
1 polymer ?
#
loop_
_entity_poly.entity_id
_entity_poly.type
_entity_poly.pdbx_seq_one_letter_code
_entity_poly.pdbx_strand_id
1 'polypeptide(L)'
;RSIGTYKVMVRARNYVAAFIKSFYRRTDMSMLELTPDFIKEFAAYLTAERGLKNATIWLNCMWLKGVVMRAHYNGLIPRNPFAQFHISPNVKEREYLTEDEIKRIMAHEFDNPTLALVRDLFIFACFTALSFVDMKELTTDEIVEVNGEKWILSKRHKTNVPFQVKLLDIPLQIIERYKYLSEDRLVFGKINYWTMCKQLKKVMTECGIEKQISYH
;
A
#
# COMPACT_ATOMS: atom_id res chain seq x y z
N ARG A 1 3.20 -12.60 11.46
CA ARG A 1 2.63 -12.01 10.22
C ARG A 1 1.76 -10.83 10.58
N SER A 2 1.76 -9.77 9.76
CA SER A 2 0.97 -8.56 10.04
C SER A 2 -0.55 -8.85 9.98
N ILE A 3 -1.34 -8.08 10.72
CA ILE A 3 -2.82 -8.12 10.68
C ILE A 3 -3.33 -7.90 9.25
N GLY A 4 -2.67 -7.04 8.46
CA GLY A 4 -3.00 -6.82 7.06
C GLY A 4 -2.88 -8.09 6.21
N THR A 5 -1.79 -8.85 6.37
CA THR A 5 -1.58 -10.14 5.70
C THR A 5 -2.67 -11.15 6.08
N TYR A 6 -3.01 -11.23 7.38
CA TYR A 6 -4.07 -12.11 7.85
C TYR A 6 -5.43 -11.78 7.20
N LYS A 7 -5.82 -10.50 7.16
CA LYS A 7 -7.07 -10.06 6.51
C LYS A 7 -7.14 -10.44 5.03
N VAL A 8 -6.01 -10.37 4.30
CA VAL A 8 -5.95 -10.79 2.89
C VAL A 8 -6.17 -12.31 2.76
N MET A 9 -5.55 -13.11 3.64
CA MET A 9 -5.75 -14.58 3.65
C MET A 9 -7.20 -14.97 3.94
N VAL A 10 -7.83 -14.34 4.94
CA VAL A 10 -9.24 -14.57 5.28
C VAL A 10 -10.15 -14.22 4.09
N ARG A 11 -9.88 -13.12 3.40
CA ARG A 11 -10.64 -12.72 2.21
C ARG A 11 -10.49 -13.75 1.08
N ALA A 12 -9.28 -14.20 0.79
CA ALA A 12 -9.04 -15.23 -0.22
C ALA A 12 -9.78 -16.52 0.10
N ARG A 13 -9.72 -16.99 1.37
CA ARG A 13 -10.50 -18.15 1.85
C ARG A 13 -12.00 -17.95 1.62
N ASN A 14 -12.55 -16.78 1.95
CA ASN A 14 -13.98 -16.51 1.78
C ASN A 14 -14.39 -16.51 0.30
N TYR A 15 -13.54 -16.01 -0.61
CA TYR A 15 -13.80 -16.11 -2.04
C TYR A 15 -13.79 -17.56 -2.55
N VAL A 16 -12.84 -18.38 -2.10
CA VAL A 16 -12.80 -19.81 -2.45
C VAL A 16 -14.05 -20.54 -1.93
N ALA A 17 -14.44 -20.31 -0.67
CA ALA A 17 -15.65 -20.91 -0.10
C ALA A 17 -16.92 -20.50 -0.87
N ALA A 18 -17.04 -19.21 -1.24
CA ALA A 18 -18.16 -18.73 -2.04
C ALA A 18 -18.17 -19.33 -3.45
N PHE A 19 -16.99 -19.50 -4.08
CA PHE A 19 -16.85 -20.17 -5.37
C PHE A 19 -17.28 -21.65 -5.31
N ILE A 20 -16.79 -22.41 -4.33
CA ILE A 20 -17.17 -23.82 -4.15
C ILE A 20 -18.71 -23.92 -3.99
N LYS A 21 -19.29 -23.03 -3.17
CA LYS A 21 -20.75 -23.01 -2.95
C LYS A 21 -21.54 -22.68 -4.22
N SER A 22 -21.12 -21.68 -4.98
CA SER A 22 -21.87 -21.23 -6.16
C SER A 22 -21.70 -22.15 -7.36
N PHE A 23 -20.47 -22.58 -7.63
CA PHE A 23 -20.11 -23.33 -8.84
C PHE A 23 -20.30 -24.83 -8.66
N TYR A 24 -19.82 -25.40 -7.55
CA TYR A 24 -19.90 -26.86 -7.29
C TYR A 24 -21.10 -27.27 -6.45
N ARG A 25 -21.91 -26.29 -5.94
CA ARG A 25 -23.08 -26.53 -5.07
C ARG A 25 -22.75 -27.31 -3.80
N ARG A 26 -21.53 -27.15 -3.27
CA ARG A 26 -21.01 -27.83 -2.08
C ARG A 26 -20.58 -26.80 -1.02
N THR A 27 -20.56 -27.21 0.24
CA THR A 27 -20.08 -26.37 1.35
C THR A 27 -18.58 -26.46 1.56
N ASP A 28 -17.97 -27.57 1.12
CA ASP A 28 -16.55 -27.84 1.23
C ASP A 28 -16.10 -28.82 0.12
N MET A 29 -14.78 -28.88 -0.12
CA MET A 29 -14.17 -29.75 -1.13
C MET A 29 -12.81 -30.24 -0.63
N SER A 30 -12.54 -31.54 -0.80
CA SER A 30 -11.23 -32.12 -0.48
C SER A 30 -10.15 -31.58 -1.42
N MET A 31 -8.96 -31.32 -0.88
CA MET A 31 -7.81 -30.95 -1.71
C MET A 31 -7.38 -32.06 -2.70
N LEU A 32 -7.76 -33.31 -2.45
CA LEU A 32 -7.53 -34.43 -3.36
C LEU A 32 -8.41 -34.35 -4.61
N GLU A 33 -9.53 -33.64 -4.57
CA GLU A 33 -10.44 -33.47 -5.70
C GLU A 33 -10.05 -32.27 -6.60
N LEU A 34 -9.06 -31.46 -6.20
CA LEU A 34 -8.65 -30.29 -6.97
C LEU A 34 -8.02 -30.69 -8.30
N THR A 35 -8.55 -30.14 -9.38
CA THR A 35 -8.05 -30.30 -10.75
C THR A 35 -7.26 -29.04 -11.21
N PRO A 36 -6.47 -29.15 -12.29
CA PRO A 36 -5.83 -27.96 -12.89
C PRO A 36 -6.83 -26.87 -13.33
N ASP A 37 -8.06 -27.26 -13.64
CA ASP A 37 -9.08 -26.30 -14.10
C ASP A 37 -9.73 -25.55 -12.95
N PHE A 38 -9.76 -26.10 -11.74
CA PHE A 38 -10.34 -25.44 -10.58
C PHE A 38 -9.82 -24.01 -10.38
N ILE A 39 -8.50 -23.77 -10.47
CA ILE A 39 -7.94 -22.43 -10.26
C ILE A 39 -8.22 -21.48 -11.43
N LYS A 40 -8.38 -22.01 -12.65
CA LYS A 40 -8.79 -21.21 -13.83
C LYS A 40 -10.24 -20.76 -13.69
N GLU A 41 -11.14 -21.69 -13.32
CA GLU A 41 -12.55 -21.44 -13.06
C GLU A 41 -12.74 -20.47 -11.89
N PHE A 42 -11.93 -20.61 -10.83
CA PHE A 42 -11.90 -19.66 -9.72
C PHE A 42 -11.49 -18.25 -10.18
N ALA A 43 -10.47 -18.11 -11.02
CA ALA A 43 -10.08 -16.83 -11.59
C ALA A 43 -11.20 -16.22 -12.46
N ALA A 44 -11.87 -17.02 -13.28
CA ALA A 44 -13.00 -16.62 -14.10
C ALA A 44 -14.19 -16.18 -13.22
N TYR A 45 -14.51 -16.91 -12.16
CA TYR A 45 -15.53 -16.55 -11.16
C TYR A 45 -15.21 -15.18 -10.50
N LEU A 46 -13.97 -14.94 -10.11
CA LEU A 46 -13.56 -13.66 -9.51
C LEU A 46 -13.72 -12.49 -10.49
N THR A 47 -13.56 -12.75 -11.78
CA THR A 47 -13.78 -11.76 -12.83
C THR A 47 -15.27 -11.51 -13.06
N ALA A 48 -16.03 -12.56 -13.36
CA ALA A 48 -17.42 -12.47 -13.83
C ALA A 48 -18.40 -12.14 -12.69
N GLU A 49 -18.30 -12.88 -11.57
CA GLU A 49 -19.29 -12.79 -10.48
C GLU A 49 -18.90 -11.74 -9.42
N ARG A 50 -17.62 -11.41 -9.30
CA ARG A 50 -17.12 -10.47 -8.27
C ARG A 50 -16.61 -9.16 -8.85
N GLY A 51 -16.44 -9.03 -10.15
CA GLY A 51 -15.99 -7.81 -10.83
C GLY A 51 -14.61 -7.33 -10.35
N LEU A 52 -13.75 -8.25 -9.92
CA LEU A 52 -12.45 -7.88 -9.35
C LEU A 52 -11.46 -7.47 -10.42
N LYS A 53 -10.58 -6.53 -10.09
CA LYS A 53 -9.46 -6.13 -10.95
C LYS A 53 -8.40 -7.23 -11.00
N ASN A 54 -7.70 -7.34 -12.13
CA ASN A 54 -6.73 -8.41 -12.40
C ASN A 54 -5.66 -8.58 -11.31
N ALA A 55 -5.10 -7.50 -10.77
CA ALA A 55 -4.13 -7.58 -9.66
C ALA A 55 -4.73 -8.21 -8.38
N THR A 56 -6.03 -7.99 -8.11
CA THR A 56 -6.73 -8.60 -6.98
C THR A 56 -7.02 -10.08 -7.24
N ILE A 57 -7.39 -10.44 -8.48
CA ILE A 57 -7.58 -11.83 -8.91
C ILE A 57 -6.27 -12.59 -8.77
N TRP A 58 -5.19 -12.05 -9.34
CA TRP A 58 -3.84 -12.60 -9.21
C TRP A 58 -3.50 -12.89 -7.73
N LEU A 59 -3.69 -11.92 -6.84
CA LEU A 59 -3.38 -12.06 -5.41
C LEU A 59 -4.16 -13.22 -4.79
N ASN A 60 -5.47 -13.35 -5.05
CA ASN A 60 -6.28 -14.43 -4.50
C ASN A 60 -5.89 -15.79 -5.05
N CYS A 61 -5.61 -15.90 -6.37
CA CYS A 61 -5.10 -17.13 -6.99
C CYS A 61 -3.73 -17.54 -6.43
N MET A 62 -2.83 -16.57 -6.18
CA MET A 62 -1.51 -16.86 -5.59
C MET A 62 -1.62 -17.35 -4.15
N TRP A 63 -2.56 -16.82 -3.36
CA TRP A 63 -2.84 -17.35 -2.02
C TRP A 63 -3.35 -18.78 -2.05
N LEU A 64 -4.31 -19.09 -2.93
CA LEU A 64 -4.83 -20.44 -3.10
C LEU A 64 -3.71 -21.39 -3.57
N LYS A 65 -2.96 -21.01 -4.60
CA LYS A 65 -1.80 -21.78 -5.09
C LYS A 65 -0.78 -22.06 -3.98
N GLY A 66 -0.50 -21.07 -3.14
CA GLY A 66 0.42 -21.21 -2.00
C GLY A 66 -0.06 -22.19 -0.94
N VAL A 67 -1.37 -22.23 -0.65
CA VAL A 67 -1.97 -23.22 0.27
C VAL A 67 -1.86 -24.65 -0.28
N VAL A 68 -2.23 -24.85 -1.55
CA VAL A 68 -2.18 -26.17 -2.21
C VAL A 68 -0.73 -26.65 -2.36
N MET A 69 0.19 -25.75 -2.72
CA MET A 69 1.62 -26.09 -2.78
C MET A 69 2.16 -26.57 -1.41
N ARG A 70 1.74 -25.92 -0.33
CA ARG A 70 2.13 -26.33 1.04
C ARG A 70 1.54 -27.69 1.40
N ALA A 71 0.29 -27.97 1.03
CA ALA A 71 -0.32 -29.27 1.22
C ALA A 71 0.47 -30.39 0.51
N HIS A 72 0.93 -30.10 -0.71
CA HIS A 72 1.78 -31.03 -1.46
C HIS A 72 3.15 -31.24 -0.77
N TYR A 73 3.85 -30.20 -0.37
CA TYR A 73 5.13 -30.33 0.34
C TYR A 73 5.02 -31.05 1.68
N ASN A 74 3.87 -30.97 2.33
CA ASN A 74 3.60 -31.68 3.58
C ASN A 74 3.08 -33.12 3.35
N GLY A 75 3.04 -33.61 2.10
CA GLY A 75 2.59 -34.98 1.77
C GLY A 75 1.08 -35.20 1.89
N LEU A 76 0.27 -34.12 2.08
CA LEU A 76 -1.19 -34.25 2.19
C LEU A 76 -1.88 -34.53 0.83
N ILE A 77 -1.24 -34.15 -0.27
CA ILE A 77 -1.69 -34.42 -1.62
C ILE A 77 -0.50 -34.97 -2.46
N PRO A 78 -0.71 -35.94 -3.35
CA PRO A 78 0.39 -36.58 -4.08
C PRO A 78 1.02 -35.69 -5.15
N ARG A 79 0.28 -34.72 -5.68
CA ARG A 79 0.73 -33.79 -6.71
C ARG A 79 0.09 -32.39 -6.51
N ASN A 80 0.78 -31.36 -6.99
CA ASN A 80 0.23 -30.01 -7.01
C ASN A 80 -0.55 -29.79 -8.33
N PRO A 81 -1.89 -29.75 -8.32
CA PRO A 81 -2.70 -29.55 -9.53
C PRO A 81 -2.51 -28.19 -10.16
N PHE A 82 -2.00 -27.19 -9.41
CA PHE A 82 -1.83 -25.81 -9.88
C PHE A 82 -0.39 -25.47 -10.31
N ALA A 83 0.48 -26.49 -10.49
CA ALA A 83 1.88 -26.26 -10.84
C ALA A 83 2.03 -25.45 -12.14
N GLN A 84 1.24 -25.76 -13.15
CA GLN A 84 1.27 -25.12 -14.47
C GLN A 84 0.40 -23.87 -14.57
N PHE A 85 -0.29 -23.48 -13.50
CA PHE A 85 -1.12 -22.28 -13.53
C PHE A 85 -0.26 -21.00 -13.45
N HIS A 86 -0.40 -20.15 -14.46
CA HIS A 86 0.25 -18.87 -14.56
C HIS A 86 -0.80 -17.78 -14.79
N ILE A 87 -0.69 -16.68 -14.05
CA ILE A 87 -1.50 -15.48 -14.20
C ILE A 87 -0.61 -14.28 -13.89
N SER A 88 -0.74 -13.22 -14.68
CA SER A 88 -0.02 -11.97 -14.48
C SER A 88 -0.91 -10.94 -13.76
N PRO A 89 -0.38 -10.14 -12.84
CA PRO A 89 -1.15 -9.08 -12.17
C PRO A 89 -1.53 -7.92 -13.11
N ASN A 90 -0.94 -7.80 -14.31
CA ASN A 90 -1.12 -6.68 -15.25
C ASN A 90 -1.12 -5.34 -14.50
N VAL A 91 -0.03 -5.06 -13.81
CA VAL A 91 0.14 -3.79 -13.09
C VAL A 91 0.38 -2.69 -14.10
N LYS A 92 -0.50 -1.68 -14.12
CA LYS A 92 -0.24 -0.46 -14.90
C LYS A 92 0.98 0.26 -14.32
N GLU A 93 1.81 0.82 -15.17
CA GLU A 93 2.86 1.74 -14.74
C GLU A 93 2.22 2.88 -13.95
N ARG A 94 2.87 3.25 -12.86
CA ARG A 94 2.42 4.40 -12.07
C ARG A 94 3.00 5.66 -12.65
N GLU A 95 2.17 6.67 -12.72
CA GLU A 95 2.61 8.02 -13.08
C GLU A 95 3.48 8.58 -11.95
N TYR A 96 4.42 9.44 -12.33
CA TYR A 96 5.30 10.16 -11.42
C TYR A 96 5.27 11.65 -11.76
N LEU A 97 5.61 12.48 -10.78
CA LEU A 97 5.72 13.92 -10.95
C LEU A 97 7.09 14.29 -11.54
N THR A 98 7.07 15.22 -12.48
CA THR A 98 8.29 15.87 -12.94
C THR A 98 8.76 16.91 -11.93
N GLU A 99 10.01 17.38 -12.08
CA GLU A 99 10.56 18.43 -11.22
C GLU A 99 9.73 19.73 -11.31
N ASP A 100 9.28 20.10 -12.52
CA ASP A 100 8.46 21.30 -12.72
C ASP A 100 7.07 21.18 -12.10
N GLU A 101 6.48 19.98 -12.11
CA GLU A 101 5.21 19.72 -11.42
C GLU A 101 5.39 19.82 -9.89
N ILE A 102 6.49 19.31 -9.35
CA ILE A 102 6.81 19.46 -7.92
C ILE A 102 7.00 20.94 -7.57
N LYS A 103 7.74 21.70 -8.36
CA LYS A 103 7.91 23.15 -8.17
C LYS A 103 6.58 23.90 -8.21
N ARG A 104 5.68 23.53 -9.14
CA ARG A 104 4.34 24.10 -9.25
C ARG A 104 3.51 23.81 -8.00
N ILE A 105 3.52 22.59 -7.48
CA ILE A 105 2.84 22.22 -6.24
C ILE A 105 3.38 23.03 -5.06
N MET A 106 4.69 23.18 -4.97
CA MET A 106 5.35 23.92 -3.90
C MET A 106 5.01 25.42 -3.93
N ALA A 107 4.92 26.02 -5.12
CA ALA A 107 4.65 27.43 -5.32
C ALA A 107 3.16 27.80 -5.18
N HIS A 108 2.26 26.82 -5.25
CA HIS A 108 0.82 27.07 -5.19
C HIS A 108 0.38 27.47 -3.76
N GLU A 109 -0.32 28.58 -3.63
CA GLU A 109 -0.90 29.02 -2.37
C GLU A 109 -2.33 28.49 -2.23
N PHE A 110 -2.64 27.93 -1.08
CA PHE A 110 -3.97 27.40 -0.78
C PHE A 110 -4.63 28.22 0.32
N ASP A 111 -5.83 28.75 0.05
CA ASP A 111 -6.63 29.44 1.07
C ASP A 111 -7.10 28.45 2.17
N ASN A 112 -7.27 27.19 1.81
CA ASN A 112 -7.68 26.14 2.75
C ASN A 112 -6.44 25.57 3.49
N PRO A 113 -6.32 25.77 4.83
CA PRO A 113 -5.16 25.30 5.59
C PRO A 113 -4.99 23.79 5.57
N THR A 114 -6.08 23.02 5.38
CA THR A 114 -5.98 21.55 5.23
C THR A 114 -5.32 21.17 3.91
N LEU A 115 -5.58 21.89 2.82
CA LEU A 115 -4.94 21.62 1.54
C LEU A 115 -3.46 22.03 1.58
N ALA A 116 -3.13 23.16 2.23
CA ALA A 116 -1.75 23.57 2.46
C ALA A 116 -0.96 22.49 3.25
N LEU A 117 -1.55 21.99 4.34
CA LEU A 117 -0.94 20.90 5.12
C LEU A 117 -0.74 19.65 4.27
N VAL A 118 -1.75 19.23 3.52
CA VAL A 118 -1.67 18.02 2.65
C VAL A 118 -0.58 18.18 1.59
N ARG A 119 -0.48 19.36 0.94
CA ARG A 119 0.58 19.72 0.01
C ARG A 119 1.95 19.57 0.66
N ASP A 120 2.15 20.20 1.83
CA ASP A 120 3.45 20.21 2.49
C ASP A 120 3.87 18.82 2.97
N LEU A 121 2.95 18.04 3.54
CA LEU A 121 3.24 16.66 3.93
C LEU A 121 3.52 15.75 2.71
N PHE A 122 2.88 16.01 1.58
CA PHE A 122 3.21 15.31 0.34
C PHE A 122 4.61 15.66 -0.16
N ILE A 123 4.98 16.96 -0.16
CA ILE A 123 6.33 17.42 -0.50
C ILE A 123 7.36 16.83 0.49
N PHE A 124 7.07 16.82 1.79
CA PHE A 124 7.92 16.16 2.78
C PHE A 124 8.18 14.69 2.42
N ALA A 125 7.13 13.94 2.06
CA ALA A 125 7.27 12.55 1.65
C ALA A 125 8.11 12.40 0.35
N CYS A 126 7.98 13.32 -0.62
CA CYS A 126 8.78 13.33 -1.84
C CYS A 126 10.28 13.51 -1.55
N PHE A 127 10.64 14.41 -0.63
CA PHE A 127 12.04 14.71 -0.31
C PHE A 127 12.68 13.71 0.67
N THR A 128 11.89 12.99 1.46
CA THR A 128 12.38 12.03 2.46
C THR A 128 12.23 10.59 2.06
N ALA A 129 11.45 10.29 0.99
CA ALA A 129 11.06 8.95 0.58
C ALA A 129 10.38 8.13 1.71
N LEU A 130 9.80 8.80 2.71
CA LEU A 130 9.02 8.15 3.75
C LEU A 130 7.68 7.67 3.21
N SER A 131 7.28 6.46 3.59
CA SER A 131 5.90 6.05 3.36
C SER A 131 4.97 6.86 4.26
N PHE A 132 3.68 6.94 3.89
CA PHE A 132 2.71 7.65 4.71
C PHE A 132 2.69 7.16 6.17
N VAL A 133 2.82 5.86 6.40
CA VAL A 133 2.82 5.29 7.76
C VAL A 133 4.08 5.69 8.52
N ASP A 134 5.26 5.61 7.88
CA ASP A 134 6.52 6.02 8.51
C ASP A 134 6.49 7.52 8.84
N MET A 135 5.94 8.37 7.95
CA MET A 135 5.78 9.81 8.20
C MET A 135 4.77 10.09 9.33
N LYS A 136 3.64 9.38 9.34
CA LYS A 136 2.60 9.53 10.36
C LYS A 136 3.10 9.19 11.76
N GLU A 137 3.98 8.20 11.87
CA GLU A 137 4.52 7.68 13.13
C GLU A 137 5.87 8.31 13.50
N LEU A 138 6.38 9.23 12.64
CA LEU A 138 7.65 9.92 12.88
C LEU A 138 7.58 10.72 14.18
N THR A 139 8.52 10.45 15.09
CA THR A 139 8.64 11.13 16.37
C THR A 139 9.77 12.16 16.38
N THR A 140 9.68 13.12 17.28
CA THR A 140 10.74 14.13 17.48
C THR A 140 12.06 13.51 17.92
N ASP A 141 12.02 12.39 18.64
CA ASP A 141 13.19 11.67 19.14
C ASP A 141 13.97 10.98 17.99
N GLU A 142 13.33 10.76 16.84
CA GLU A 142 13.95 10.18 15.65
C GLU A 142 14.65 11.22 14.76
N ILE A 143 14.49 12.51 15.08
CA ILE A 143 15.20 13.61 14.41
C ILE A 143 16.44 13.96 15.24
N VAL A 144 17.59 13.55 14.76
CA VAL A 144 18.87 13.72 15.45
C VAL A 144 19.80 14.65 14.68
N GLU A 145 20.70 15.29 15.40
CA GLU A 145 21.75 16.13 14.79
C GLU A 145 23.07 15.33 14.75
N VAL A 146 23.66 15.24 13.57
CA VAL A 146 24.95 14.57 13.33
C VAL A 146 25.82 15.53 12.52
N ASN A 147 26.97 15.96 13.07
CA ASN A 147 27.91 16.88 12.43
C ASN A 147 27.25 18.20 11.94
N GLY A 148 26.33 18.76 12.71
CA GLY A 148 25.63 19.99 12.36
C GLY A 148 24.49 19.83 11.32
N GLU A 149 24.21 18.58 10.91
CA GLU A 149 23.13 18.28 9.97
C GLU A 149 22.03 17.45 10.67
N LYS A 150 20.78 17.70 10.30
CA LYS A 150 19.64 16.95 10.86
C LYS A 150 19.32 15.73 10.02
N TRP A 151 19.09 14.61 10.71
CA TRP A 151 18.80 13.31 10.11
C TRP A 151 17.57 12.68 10.77
N ILE A 152 16.80 11.93 9.99
CA ILE A 152 15.84 10.98 10.52
C ILE A 152 16.53 9.64 10.67
N LEU A 153 16.58 9.11 11.90
CA LEU A 153 17.04 7.75 12.19
C LEU A 153 15.87 6.96 12.73
N SER A 154 15.32 6.06 11.93
CA SER A 154 14.12 5.31 12.27
C SER A 154 14.14 3.89 11.67
N LYS A 155 13.02 3.16 11.83
CA LYS A 155 12.82 1.83 11.25
C LYS A 155 11.51 1.80 10.47
N ARG A 156 11.53 1.15 9.31
CA ARG A 156 10.33 0.96 8.50
C ARG A 156 9.25 0.23 9.30
N HIS A 157 8.08 0.83 9.44
CA HIS A 157 6.94 0.23 10.14
C HIS A 157 6.60 -1.18 9.62
N LYS A 158 6.65 -1.38 8.30
CA LYS A 158 6.25 -2.65 7.67
C LYS A 158 7.26 -3.79 7.87
N THR A 159 8.56 -3.49 7.88
CA THR A 159 9.64 -4.49 7.81
C THR A 159 10.60 -4.45 8.99
N ASN A 160 10.49 -3.43 9.84
CA ASN A 160 11.40 -3.14 10.95
C ASN A 160 12.87 -2.97 10.52
N VAL A 161 13.10 -2.68 9.23
CA VAL A 161 14.44 -2.41 8.69
C VAL A 161 14.83 -0.99 9.04
N PRO A 162 16.01 -0.76 9.68
CA PRO A 162 16.48 0.59 9.97
C PRO A 162 16.75 1.37 8.69
N PHE A 163 16.50 2.66 8.72
CA PHE A 163 16.84 3.60 7.66
C PHE A 163 17.30 4.92 8.25
N GLN A 164 18.04 5.66 7.44
CA GLN A 164 18.47 7.02 7.76
C GLN A 164 18.24 7.93 6.56
N VAL A 165 17.73 9.13 6.83
CA VAL A 165 17.45 10.14 5.80
C VAL A 165 17.97 11.48 6.28
N LYS A 166 18.85 12.11 5.49
CA LYS A 166 19.28 13.49 5.73
C LYS A 166 18.12 14.43 5.44
N LEU A 167 17.85 15.32 6.36
CA LEU A 167 16.84 16.37 6.18
C LEU A 167 17.47 17.54 5.41
N LEU A 168 17.00 17.77 4.20
CA LEU A 168 17.31 18.96 3.41
C LEU A 168 16.50 20.16 3.91
N ASP A 169 16.76 21.34 3.36
CA ASP A 169 16.13 22.61 3.80
C ASP A 169 14.60 22.58 3.72
N ILE A 170 14.03 22.02 2.63
CA ILE A 170 12.57 21.95 2.44
C ILE A 170 11.89 21.11 3.51
N PRO A 171 12.27 19.84 3.77
CA PRO A 171 11.77 19.07 4.89
C PRO A 171 11.91 19.77 6.25
N LEU A 172 13.04 20.45 6.51
CA LEU A 172 13.26 21.18 7.76
C LEU A 172 12.28 22.34 7.92
N GLN A 173 12.06 23.13 6.86
CA GLN A 173 11.08 24.21 6.85
C GLN A 173 9.66 23.72 7.09
N ILE A 174 9.30 22.54 6.54
CA ILE A 174 7.99 21.92 6.75
C ILE A 174 7.84 21.49 8.22
N ILE A 175 8.84 20.84 8.80
CA ILE A 175 8.81 20.46 10.23
C ILE A 175 8.61 21.70 11.10
N GLU A 176 9.37 22.76 10.88
CA GLU A 176 9.27 23.99 11.69
C GLU A 176 7.91 24.68 11.49
N ARG A 177 7.38 24.73 10.26
CA ARG A 177 6.06 25.29 9.95
C ARG A 177 4.94 24.62 10.72
N TYR A 178 5.00 23.28 10.86
CA TYR A 178 3.95 22.49 11.51
C TYR A 178 4.30 22.02 12.92
N LYS A 179 5.31 22.59 13.53
CA LYS A 179 5.74 22.28 14.89
C LYS A 179 4.62 22.42 15.93
N TYR A 180 3.68 23.33 15.70
CA TYR A 180 2.50 23.52 16.56
C TYR A 180 1.52 22.32 16.53
N LEU A 181 1.59 21.44 15.53
CA LEU A 181 0.81 20.20 15.46
C LEU A 181 1.44 19.06 16.25
N SER A 182 2.70 19.21 16.69
CA SER A 182 3.40 18.17 17.43
C SER A 182 2.64 17.82 18.71
N GLU A 183 2.15 16.58 18.77
CA GLU A 183 1.39 16.02 19.88
C GLU A 183 1.89 14.61 20.16
N ASP A 184 1.97 14.22 21.43
CA ASP A 184 2.45 12.87 21.83
C ASP A 184 3.81 12.50 21.22
N ARG A 185 4.73 13.47 21.07
CA ARG A 185 6.03 13.35 20.36
C ARG A 185 5.94 13.16 18.85
N LEU A 186 4.76 13.06 18.26
CA LEU A 186 4.61 12.95 16.81
C LEU A 186 4.95 14.29 16.14
N VAL A 187 5.80 14.28 15.12
CA VAL A 187 6.25 15.50 14.42
C VAL A 187 5.09 16.26 13.79
N PHE A 188 4.15 15.54 13.18
CA PHE A 188 2.99 16.13 12.49
C PHE A 188 1.66 15.87 13.20
N GLY A 189 1.68 15.42 14.48
CA GLY A 189 0.47 15.07 15.21
C GLY A 189 -0.32 13.92 14.58
N LYS A 190 -1.61 13.85 14.88
CA LYS A 190 -2.49 12.77 14.42
C LYS A 190 -3.07 13.06 13.03
N ILE A 191 -2.46 12.54 11.98
CA ILE A 191 -2.93 12.65 10.61
C ILE A 191 -3.71 11.41 10.14
N ASN A 192 -4.79 11.62 9.38
CA ASN A 192 -5.65 10.55 8.87
C ASN A 192 -5.36 10.25 7.39
N TYR A 193 -5.03 8.98 7.09
CA TYR A 193 -4.68 8.53 5.75
C TYR A 193 -5.77 8.82 4.69
N TRP A 194 -7.03 8.51 5.00
CA TRP A 194 -8.13 8.70 4.05
C TRP A 194 -8.36 10.18 3.72
N THR A 195 -8.30 11.03 4.74
CA THR A 195 -8.39 12.49 4.57
C THR A 195 -7.25 12.99 3.69
N MET A 196 -6.01 12.57 4.00
CA MET A 196 -4.83 12.97 3.24
C MET A 196 -4.92 12.54 1.77
N CYS A 197 -5.28 11.29 1.49
CA CYS A 197 -5.45 10.80 0.11
C CYS A 197 -6.58 11.51 -0.65
N LYS A 198 -7.69 11.81 0.03
CA LYS A 198 -8.83 12.54 -0.58
C LYS A 198 -8.45 13.97 -0.92
N GLN A 199 -7.79 14.66 -0.01
CA GLN A 199 -7.39 16.05 -0.20
C GLN A 199 -6.20 16.19 -1.16
N LEU A 200 -5.29 15.20 -1.23
CA LEU A 200 -4.19 15.19 -2.21
C LEU A 200 -4.72 15.28 -3.64
N LYS A 201 -5.83 14.61 -3.95
CA LYS A 201 -6.45 14.73 -5.27
C LYS A 201 -6.87 16.16 -5.59
N LYS A 202 -7.43 16.89 -4.60
CA LYS A 202 -7.79 18.30 -4.77
C LYS A 202 -6.55 19.17 -4.97
N VAL A 203 -5.50 18.94 -4.18
CA VAL A 203 -4.19 19.60 -4.36
C VAL A 203 -3.70 19.42 -5.79
N MET A 204 -3.70 18.20 -6.34
CA MET A 204 -3.28 17.95 -7.72
C MET A 204 -4.16 18.70 -8.72
N THR A 205 -5.49 18.66 -8.55
CA THR A 205 -6.43 19.37 -9.44
C THR A 205 -6.20 20.88 -9.43
N GLU A 206 -6.06 21.51 -8.25
CA GLU A 206 -5.83 22.96 -8.13
C GLU A 206 -4.47 23.37 -8.71
N CYS A 207 -3.46 22.48 -8.64
CA CYS A 207 -2.17 22.71 -9.28
C CYS A 207 -2.14 22.38 -10.77
N GLY A 208 -3.28 22.00 -11.41
CA GLY A 208 -3.36 21.65 -12.82
C GLY A 208 -2.61 20.37 -13.18
N ILE A 209 -2.62 19.38 -12.28
CA ILE A 209 -1.97 18.07 -12.46
C ILE A 209 -3.05 17.00 -12.60
N GLU A 210 -3.15 16.41 -13.80
CA GLU A 210 -4.16 15.39 -14.10
C GLU A 210 -3.73 13.96 -13.71
N LYS A 211 -2.45 13.78 -13.36
CA LYS A 211 -1.87 12.49 -12.99
C LYS A 211 -2.48 11.92 -11.70
N GLN A 212 -2.65 10.59 -11.66
CA GLN A 212 -3.13 9.88 -10.47
C GLN A 212 -1.99 9.65 -9.48
N ILE A 213 -1.70 10.67 -8.70
CA ILE A 213 -0.64 10.64 -7.69
C ILE A 213 -1.19 10.15 -6.34
N SER A 214 -0.36 9.43 -5.61
CA SER A 214 -0.63 8.96 -4.25
C SER A 214 0.63 9.03 -3.38
N TYR A 215 0.48 8.85 -2.07
CA TYR A 215 1.63 8.74 -1.14
C TYR A 215 2.47 7.45 -1.32
N HIS A 216 2.23 6.65 -2.36
CA HIS A 216 2.95 5.39 -2.64
C HIS A 216 3.57 5.43 -4.03
#